data_16f741f508f1c5e91245e448d081cb11
#
_entry.id   16f741f508f1c5e91245e448d081cb11
#
_cell.length_a   1.000
_cell.length_b   1.000
_cell.length_c   1.000
_cell.angle_alpha   90.00
_cell.angle_beta   90.00
_cell.angle_gamma   90.00
#
_symmetry.space_group_name_H-M   'P 1'
#
loop_
_entity.id
_entity.type
_entity.pdbx_description
1 polymer ?
#
loop_
_entity_poly.entity_id
_entity_poly.type
_entity_poly.pdbx_seq_one_letter_code
_entity_poly.pdbx_strand_id
1 'polypeptide(L)'
;KVVVGEEATGTWCPWCTRGTHFMHVMEESYKGYWAGIAVHNGDPMVVSEYDQGIGALIGGYPSGVVDRGAEVDPSGFPGAFLENVQMTPAAIITNGAFYDATTAELAVSLKVDFSKAVSGDWRLICVLTEDSVHGTGADWSQANAYAGGGSGPMGGFENLPSPIPFDQISYDHVARAISPSFEGKANSFPTSVADGDSHTLLYSFSVPADWNTDKMHIIGMLINDQGVTENGSTSSINEATAHGLDNGSWITGVTLMDMPDKEMMIYPNPNDGNMVIKTNIDAGLVKVFDVEGRLVNTTTIPANGMIELNDNLETGIYIVNVYNKMNEVVATEKLMVK
;
A
#
# COMPACT_ATOMS: atom_id res chain seq x y z
N LYS A 1 -12.53 -12.24 -10.11
CA LYS A 1 -11.17 -11.74 -10.10
C LYS A 1 -11.19 -10.21 -10.11
N VAL A 2 -10.35 -9.57 -9.32
CA VAL A 2 -10.01 -8.15 -9.46
C VAL A 2 -8.72 -8.07 -10.27
N VAL A 3 -8.76 -7.36 -11.38
CA VAL A 3 -7.62 -7.16 -12.29
C VAL A 3 -6.90 -5.87 -11.89
N VAL A 4 -5.58 -5.92 -11.79
CA VAL A 4 -4.76 -4.75 -11.44
C VAL A 4 -4.15 -4.16 -12.69
N GLY A 5 -4.37 -2.85 -12.91
CA GLY A 5 -3.69 -2.08 -13.95
C GLY A 5 -2.69 -1.11 -13.35
N GLU A 6 -1.44 -1.25 -13.73
CA GLU A 6 -0.34 -0.37 -13.31
C GLU A 6 0.06 0.48 -14.52
N GLU A 7 -0.16 1.80 -14.45
CA GLU A 7 0.20 2.76 -15.49
C GLU A 7 1.46 3.53 -15.09
N ALA A 8 2.47 3.55 -15.95
CA ALA A 8 3.62 4.43 -15.82
C ALA A 8 3.33 5.78 -16.49
N THR A 9 3.42 6.85 -15.71
CA THR A 9 2.99 8.19 -16.09
C THR A 9 3.93 9.29 -15.58
N GLY A 10 3.64 10.53 -15.86
CA GLY A 10 4.35 11.69 -15.33
C GLY A 10 3.82 13.02 -15.86
N THR A 11 3.89 14.07 -15.05
CA THR A 11 3.41 15.42 -15.43
C THR A 11 4.14 15.99 -16.63
N TRP A 12 5.40 15.65 -16.82
CA TRP A 12 6.26 16.07 -17.93
C TRP A 12 5.93 15.38 -19.27
N CYS A 13 5.22 14.23 -19.20
CA CYS A 13 4.94 13.39 -20.37
C CYS A 13 3.73 13.93 -21.16
N PRO A 14 3.90 14.39 -22.41
CA PRO A 14 2.83 15.05 -23.13
C PRO A 14 1.71 14.09 -23.58
N TRP A 15 1.99 12.78 -23.70
CA TRP A 15 1.02 11.77 -24.11
C TRP A 15 0.32 11.09 -22.91
N CYS A 16 0.74 11.37 -21.66
CA CYS A 16 0.26 10.69 -20.46
C CYS A 16 -1.20 11.05 -20.08
N THR A 17 -1.75 12.15 -20.61
CA THR A 17 -3.20 12.43 -20.53
C THR A 17 -4.05 11.31 -21.14
N ARG A 18 -3.50 10.50 -22.07
CA ARG A 18 -4.16 9.27 -22.58
C ARG A 18 -4.28 8.22 -21.49
N GLY A 19 -3.22 8.02 -20.71
CA GLY A 19 -3.24 7.11 -19.58
C GLY A 19 -4.31 7.51 -18.57
N THR A 20 -4.30 8.75 -18.12
CA THR A 20 -5.32 9.31 -17.23
C THR A 20 -6.75 9.07 -17.75
N HIS A 21 -6.98 9.29 -19.05
CA HIS A 21 -8.29 9.04 -19.67
C HIS A 21 -8.70 7.56 -19.59
N PHE A 22 -7.80 6.65 -19.98
CA PHE A 22 -8.14 5.22 -19.97
C PHE A 22 -8.23 4.63 -18.59
N MET A 23 -7.45 5.10 -17.60
CA MET A 23 -7.63 4.73 -16.20
C MET A 23 -9.03 5.08 -15.69
N HIS A 24 -9.50 6.29 -15.99
CA HIS A 24 -10.87 6.72 -15.65
C HIS A 24 -11.94 5.87 -16.37
N VAL A 25 -11.76 5.59 -17.67
CA VAL A 25 -12.68 4.69 -18.42
C VAL A 25 -12.75 3.31 -17.78
N MET A 26 -11.61 2.78 -17.34
CA MET A 26 -11.55 1.46 -16.69
C MET A 26 -12.27 1.46 -15.34
N GLU A 27 -12.06 2.47 -14.51
CA GLU A 27 -12.73 2.59 -13.22
C GLU A 27 -14.25 2.70 -13.38
N GLU A 28 -14.73 3.57 -14.28
CA GLU A 28 -16.17 3.73 -14.52
C GLU A 28 -16.83 2.46 -15.10
N SER A 29 -16.15 1.81 -16.05
CA SER A 29 -16.71 0.66 -16.76
C SER A 29 -16.66 -0.64 -15.97
N TYR A 30 -15.67 -0.80 -15.08
CA TYR A 30 -15.37 -2.08 -14.43
C TYR A 30 -15.24 -1.96 -12.92
N LYS A 31 -16.01 -1.07 -12.31
CA LYS A 31 -16.04 -0.85 -10.88
C LYS A 31 -16.17 -2.16 -10.07
N GLY A 32 -15.25 -2.35 -9.12
CA GLY A 32 -15.18 -3.56 -8.28
C GLY A 32 -14.47 -4.76 -8.93
N TYR A 33 -14.08 -4.65 -10.21
CA TYR A 33 -13.29 -5.65 -10.93
C TYR A 33 -11.94 -5.12 -11.42
N TRP A 34 -11.74 -3.82 -11.35
CA TRP A 34 -10.51 -3.12 -11.71
C TRP A 34 -9.92 -2.41 -10.50
N ALA A 35 -8.61 -2.51 -10.34
CA ALA A 35 -7.82 -1.73 -9.40
C ALA A 35 -6.71 -1.00 -10.16
N GLY A 36 -6.88 0.30 -10.34
CA GLY A 36 -5.94 1.14 -11.10
C GLY A 36 -4.87 1.75 -10.21
N ILE A 37 -3.63 1.78 -10.69
CA ILE A 37 -2.48 2.39 -10.03
C ILE A 37 -1.71 3.23 -11.03
N ALA A 38 -1.64 4.56 -10.81
CA ALA A 38 -0.82 5.48 -11.58
C ALA A 38 0.54 5.67 -10.90
N VAL A 39 1.58 5.15 -11.53
CA VAL A 39 2.95 5.20 -11.03
C VAL A 39 3.69 6.34 -11.70
N HIS A 40 3.90 7.41 -10.96
CA HIS A 40 4.53 8.63 -11.44
C HIS A 40 6.05 8.53 -11.51
N ASN A 41 6.63 9.14 -12.56
CA ASN A 41 8.08 9.21 -12.79
C ASN A 41 8.53 10.67 -12.85
N GLY A 42 9.60 11.01 -12.12
CA GLY A 42 10.33 12.26 -12.25
C GLY A 42 9.52 13.54 -11.98
N ASP A 43 8.46 13.43 -11.21
CA ASP A 43 7.56 14.52 -10.81
C ASP A 43 7.29 14.49 -9.29
N PRO A 44 6.52 15.42 -8.70
CA PRO A 44 6.29 15.48 -7.26
C PRO A 44 5.54 14.29 -6.65
N MET A 45 4.95 13.41 -7.46
CA MET A 45 4.15 12.27 -7.00
C MET A 45 4.92 10.93 -7.09
N VAL A 46 6.22 10.97 -7.39
CA VAL A 46 7.04 9.77 -7.57
C VAL A 46 7.18 8.95 -6.28
N VAL A 47 6.93 7.64 -6.38
CA VAL A 47 7.34 6.63 -5.41
C VAL A 47 8.53 5.87 -6.01
N SER A 48 9.73 6.22 -5.62
CA SER A 48 10.98 5.81 -6.30
C SER A 48 11.12 4.30 -6.48
N GLU A 49 10.73 3.50 -5.49
CA GLU A 49 10.79 2.04 -5.59
C GLU A 49 9.78 1.50 -6.61
N TYR A 50 8.57 2.06 -6.62
CA TYR A 50 7.55 1.65 -7.57
C TYR A 50 7.91 2.05 -8.99
N ASP A 51 8.38 3.29 -9.18
CA ASP A 51 8.85 3.82 -10.46
C ASP A 51 9.99 2.98 -11.05
N GLN A 52 10.97 2.61 -10.23
CA GLN A 52 12.06 1.72 -10.65
C GLN A 52 11.54 0.34 -11.05
N GLY A 53 10.60 -0.22 -10.29
CA GLY A 53 10.03 -1.54 -10.54
C GLY A 53 9.25 -1.59 -11.85
N ILE A 54 8.28 -0.68 -12.05
CA ILE A 54 7.49 -0.65 -13.28
C ILE A 54 8.35 -0.26 -14.48
N GLY A 55 9.34 0.61 -14.29
CA GLY A 55 10.28 1.02 -15.33
C GLY A 55 11.07 -0.14 -15.95
N ALA A 56 11.22 -1.26 -15.23
CA ALA A 56 11.82 -2.48 -15.76
C ALA A 56 10.87 -3.28 -16.69
N LEU A 57 9.57 -3.00 -16.64
CA LEU A 57 8.54 -3.71 -17.40
C LEU A 57 8.07 -2.97 -18.65
N ILE A 58 8.47 -1.72 -18.84
CA ILE A 58 7.97 -0.84 -19.90
C ILE A 58 9.10 -0.24 -20.73
N GLY A 59 8.80 0.15 -21.96
CA GLY A 59 9.73 0.80 -22.89
C GLY A 59 9.59 2.31 -22.99
N GLY A 60 8.54 2.92 -22.40
CA GLY A 60 8.30 4.37 -22.50
C GLY A 60 7.03 4.84 -21.80
N TYR A 61 6.68 6.10 -21.96
CA TYR A 61 5.56 6.76 -21.28
C TYR A 61 4.58 7.41 -22.29
N PRO A 62 3.21 7.33 -22.10
CA PRO A 62 2.58 6.43 -21.13
C PRO A 62 2.67 4.98 -21.59
N SER A 63 2.77 4.10 -20.64
CA SER A 63 2.70 2.66 -20.85
C SER A 63 2.18 2.01 -19.59
N GLY A 64 1.80 0.75 -19.62
CA GLY A 64 1.36 0.05 -18.44
C GLY A 64 1.38 -1.45 -18.60
N VAL A 65 1.06 -2.12 -17.50
CA VAL A 65 0.88 -3.57 -17.45
C VAL A 65 -0.45 -3.90 -16.78
N VAL A 66 -1.10 -4.94 -17.26
CA VAL A 66 -2.32 -5.47 -16.66
C VAL A 66 -1.97 -6.81 -16.03
N ASP A 67 -2.22 -6.93 -14.71
CA ASP A 67 -1.80 -8.08 -13.89
C ASP A 67 -0.31 -8.44 -14.04
N ARG A 68 0.55 -7.43 -14.26
CA ARG A 68 1.99 -7.61 -14.54
C ARG A 68 2.30 -8.51 -15.74
N GLY A 69 1.39 -8.53 -16.70
CA GLY A 69 1.58 -9.19 -17.98
C GLY A 69 2.47 -8.40 -18.94
N ALA A 70 2.25 -8.56 -20.24
CA ALA A 70 2.98 -7.81 -21.25
C ALA A 70 2.66 -6.30 -21.18
N GLU A 71 3.66 -5.48 -21.56
CA GLU A 71 3.48 -4.03 -21.73
C GLU A 71 2.37 -3.72 -22.73
N VAL A 72 1.51 -2.78 -22.39
CA VAL A 72 0.45 -2.27 -23.27
C VAL A 72 0.38 -0.74 -23.20
N ASP A 73 -0.01 -0.12 -24.32
CA ASP A 73 -0.47 1.27 -24.31
C ASP A 73 -1.76 1.36 -23.47
N PRO A 74 -2.01 2.43 -22.68
CA PRO A 74 -3.22 2.53 -21.84
C PRO A 74 -4.53 2.34 -22.62
N SER A 75 -4.58 2.68 -23.91
CA SER A 75 -5.74 2.38 -24.77
C SER A 75 -6.03 0.88 -24.94
N GLY A 76 -5.07 0.03 -24.62
CA GLY A 76 -5.21 -1.43 -24.61
C GLY A 76 -5.72 -2.01 -23.30
N PHE A 77 -5.83 -1.23 -22.22
CA PHE A 77 -6.32 -1.71 -20.91
C PHE A 77 -7.66 -2.44 -20.97
N PRO A 78 -8.69 -1.95 -21.70
CA PRO A 78 -9.97 -2.68 -21.80
C PRO A 78 -9.82 -4.07 -22.39
N GLY A 79 -8.97 -4.24 -23.43
CA GLY A 79 -8.70 -5.53 -24.05
C GLY A 79 -8.01 -6.50 -23.10
N ALA A 80 -6.91 -6.06 -22.49
CA ALA A 80 -6.15 -6.85 -21.53
C ALA A 80 -6.99 -7.19 -20.28
N PHE A 81 -7.83 -6.29 -19.80
CA PHE A 81 -8.77 -6.55 -18.73
C PHE A 81 -9.74 -7.68 -19.07
N LEU A 82 -10.37 -7.64 -20.24
CA LEU A 82 -11.35 -8.65 -20.67
C LEU A 82 -10.73 -10.05 -20.79
N GLU A 83 -9.46 -10.15 -21.11
CA GLU A 83 -8.71 -11.41 -21.13
C GLU A 83 -8.46 -11.93 -19.71
N ASN A 84 -8.06 -11.04 -18.78
CA ASN A 84 -7.66 -11.41 -17.42
C ASN A 84 -8.84 -11.65 -16.47
N VAL A 85 -9.92 -10.85 -16.56
CA VAL A 85 -11.06 -10.94 -15.62
C VAL A 85 -11.81 -12.28 -15.69
N GLN A 86 -11.70 -12.98 -16.82
CA GLN A 86 -12.34 -14.29 -17.03
C GLN A 86 -11.62 -15.44 -16.31
N MET A 87 -10.37 -15.23 -15.90
CA MET A 87 -9.60 -16.27 -15.21
C MET A 87 -10.12 -16.44 -13.78
N THR A 88 -10.38 -17.67 -13.37
CA THR A 88 -10.75 -17.98 -11.98
C THR A 88 -9.49 -17.93 -11.13
N PRO A 89 -9.35 -16.97 -10.21
CA PRO A 89 -8.14 -16.83 -9.40
C PRO A 89 -7.99 -18.01 -8.42
N ALA A 90 -6.75 -18.24 -7.97
CA ALA A 90 -6.46 -19.27 -6.98
C ALA A 90 -6.84 -18.85 -5.57
N ALA A 91 -6.96 -17.56 -5.31
CA ALA A 91 -7.32 -17.02 -4.00
C ALA A 91 -8.08 -15.69 -4.11
N ILE A 92 -8.77 -15.33 -3.03
CA ILE A 92 -9.44 -14.04 -2.86
C ILE A 92 -8.71 -13.27 -1.77
N ILE A 93 -8.58 -11.95 -1.94
CA ILE A 93 -7.96 -11.05 -0.97
C ILE A 93 -9.05 -10.21 -0.32
N THR A 94 -9.03 -10.10 0.99
CA THR A 94 -9.87 -9.20 1.78
C THR A 94 -9.00 -8.17 2.48
N ASN A 95 -9.36 -6.89 2.35
CA ASN A 95 -8.66 -5.77 2.97
C ASN A 95 -9.30 -5.43 4.30
N GLY A 96 -8.48 -5.34 5.35
CA GLY A 96 -8.85 -4.75 6.62
C GLY A 96 -7.86 -3.65 7.01
N ALA A 97 -8.28 -2.68 7.82
CA ALA A 97 -7.39 -1.61 8.25
C ALA A 97 -7.73 -1.08 9.64
N PHE A 98 -6.74 -0.41 10.23
CA PHE A 98 -6.90 0.46 11.37
C PHE A 98 -6.07 1.72 11.16
N TYR A 99 -6.70 2.88 11.21
CA TYR A 99 -6.04 4.18 11.08
C TYR A 99 -6.06 4.93 12.43
N ASP A 100 -4.90 5.29 12.94
CA ASP A 100 -4.75 6.15 14.10
C ASP A 100 -4.43 7.58 13.64
N ALA A 101 -5.44 8.45 13.67
CA ALA A 101 -5.28 9.85 13.30
C ALA A 101 -4.37 10.65 14.27
N THR A 102 -4.09 10.13 15.46
CA THR A 102 -3.20 10.80 16.44
C THR A 102 -1.74 10.59 16.07
N THR A 103 -1.40 9.39 15.59
CA THR A 103 -0.04 9.04 15.19
C THR A 103 0.17 9.11 13.69
N ALA A 104 -0.91 9.31 12.92
CA ALA A 104 -0.94 9.25 11.46
C ALA A 104 -0.44 7.89 10.91
N GLU A 105 -0.70 6.81 11.64
CA GLU A 105 -0.31 5.45 11.28
C GLU A 105 -1.51 4.68 10.74
N LEU A 106 -1.31 4.02 9.60
CA LEU A 106 -2.27 3.12 8.98
C LEU A 106 -1.71 1.70 9.03
N ALA A 107 -2.36 0.83 9.82
CA ALA A 107 -2.15 -0.60 9.76
C ALA A 107 -3.12 -1.21 8.75
N VAL A 108 -2.64 -2.10 7.88
CA VAL A 108 -3.43 -2.80 6.87
C VAL A 108 -3.26 -4.30 7.04
N SER A 109 -4.36 -5.05 7.04
CA SER A 109 -4.36 -6.50 6.88
C SER A 109 -4.81 -6.87 5.47
N LEU A 110 -4.05 -7.73 4.81
CA LEU A 110 -4.48 -8.42 3.59
C LEU A 110 -4.64 -9.90 3.91
N LYS A 111 -5.89 -10.35 3.99
CA LYS A 111 -6.24 -11.74 4.20
C LYS A 111 -6.43 -12.43 2.86
N VAL A 112 -5.70 -13.52 2.63
CA VAL A 112 -5.73 -14.31 1.39
C VAL A 112 -6.34 -15.66 1.69
N ASP A 113 -7.52 -15.93 1.12
CA ASP A 113 -8.24 -17.19 1.24
C ASP A 113 -8.05 -17.99 -0.07
N PHE A 114 -7.28 -19.09 -0.01
CA PHE A 114 -6.97 -19.93 -1.16
C PHE A 114 -8.11 -20.90 -1.45
N SER A 115 -8.56 -20.93 -2.70
CA SER A 115 -9.57 -21.85 -3.23
C SER A 115 -8.99 -22.90 -4.17
N LYS A 116 -7.67 -22.97 -4.27
CA LYS A 116 -6.90 -23.98 -5.00
C LYS A 116 -5.57 -24.19 -4.29
N ALA A 117 -5.08 -25.43 -4.30
CA ALA A 117 -3.72 -25.69 -3.85
C ALA A 117 -2.72 -25.04 -4.82
N VAL A 118 -1.71 -24.37 -4.27
CA VAL A 118 -0.64 -23.71 -5.03
C VAL A 118 0.73 -24.07 -4.47
N SER A 119 1.78 -23.91 -5.27
CA SER A 119 3.16 -24.13 -4.85
C SER A 119 4.08 -23.07 -5.49
N GLY A 120 5.27 -22.92 -4.94
CA GLY A 120 6.25 -21.92 -5.37
C GLY A 120 6.36 -20.74 -4.44
N ASP A 121 7.06 -19.69 -4.86
CA ASP A 121 7.26 -18.45 -4.09
C ASP A 121 6.16 -17.43 -4.40
N TRP A 122 5.02 -17.60 -3.79
CA TRP A 122 3.92 -16.65 -3.87
C TRP A 122 4.15 -15.47 -2.93
N ARG A 123 3.82 -14.26 -3.38
CA ARG A 123 4.10 -13.03 -2.66
C ARG A 123 2.87 -12.13 -2.61
N LEU A 124 2.77 -11.32 -1.56
CA LEU A 124 1.69 -10.36 -1.39
C LEU A 124 2.27 -8.94 -1.25
N ILE A 125 1.68 -8.01 -1.98
CA ILE A 125 2.06 -6.60 -2.01
C ILE A 125 0.86 -5.78 -1.59
N CYS A 126 1.10 -4.75 -0.81
CA CYS A 126 0.11 -3.73 -0.46
C CYS A 126 0.52 -2.40 -1.06
N VAL A 127 -0.39 -1.78 -1.81
CA VAL A 127 -0.21 -0.46 -2.40
C VAL A 127 -1.24 0.49 -1.82
N LEU A 128 -0.83 1.70 -1.50
CA LEU A 128 -1.73 2.81 -1.21
C LEU A 128 -1.80 3.70 -2.43
N THR A 129 -3.02 4.04 -2.86
CA THR A 129 -3.27 5.06 -3.89
C THR A 129 -4.12 6.18 -3.33
N GLU A 130 -4.07 7.34 -3.97
CA GLU A 130 -4.88 8.51 -3.61
C GLU A 130 -5.45 9.15 -4.87
N ASP A 131 -6.71 9.55 -4.79
CA ASP A 131 -7.41 10.28 -5.84
C ASP A 131 -7.44 11.78 -5.55
N SER A 132 -7.63 12.56 -6.61
CA SER A 132 -7.71 14.02 -6.55
C SER A 132 -6.46 14.69 -5.98
N VAL A 133 -5.30 14.08 -6.20
CA VAL A 133 -4.01 14.61 -5.80
C VAL A 133 -3.70 15.86 -6.62
N HIS A 134 -3.29 16.92 -5.96
CA HIS A 134 -2.93 18.19 -6.58
C HIS A 134 -1.85 18.91 -5.77
N GLY A 135 -1.17 19.82 -6.42
CA GLY A 135 -0.14 20.64 -5.76
C GLY A 135 0.02 21.99 -6.46
N THR A 136 1.08 22.69 -6.14
CA THR A 136 1.33 24.03 -6.66
C THR A 136 2.69 24.12 -7.35
N GLY A 137 2.75 24.90 -8.43
CA GLY A 137 3.99 25.14 -9.18
C GLY A 137 4.04 24.41 -10.52
N ALA A 138 5.07 24.73 -11.30
CA ALA A 138 5.20 24.27 -12.70
C ALA A 138 5.32 22.74 -12.80
N ASP A 139 5.95 22.08 -11.83
CA ASP A 139 6.17 20.63 -11.82
C ASP A 139 4.86 19.83 -11.63
N TRP A 140 3.79 20.51 -11.21
CA TRP A 140 2.43 19.97 -11.09
C TRP A 140 1.57 20.22 -12.33
N SER A 141 2.09 20.95 -13.34
CA SER A 141 1.38 21.21 -14.58
C SER A 141 1.60 20.06 -15.56
N GLN A 142 0.54 19.55 -16.16
CA GLN A 142 0.58 18.40 -17.07
C GLN A 142 0.90 18.81 -18.49
N ALA A 143 1.96 18.30 -19.07
CA ALA A 143 2.20 18.40 -20.51
C ALA A 143 1.07 17.68 -21.28
N ASN A 144 0.58 18.27 -22.39
CA ASN A 144 -0.60 17.79 -23.10
C ASN A 144 -0.44 17.82 -24.61
N ALA A 145 -0.18 16.68 -25.22
CA ALA A 145 -0.07 16.56 -26.68
C ALA A 145 -1.42 16.59 -27.42
N TYR A 146 -2.52 16.47 -26.71
CA TYR A 146 -3.88 16.51 -27.27
C TYR A 146 -4.43 17.94 -27.41
N ALA A 147 -3.78 18.92 -26.79
CA ALA A 147 -4.21 20.32 -26.84
C ALA A 147 -4.55 20.79 -28.25
N GLY A 148 -5.74 21.40 -28.44
CA GLY A 148 -6.23 21.88 -29.75
C GLY A 148 -6.82 20.80 -30.64
N GLY A 149 -6.96 19.54 -30.17
CA GLY A 149 -7.74 18.49 -30.84
C GLY A 149 -7.08 17.84 -32.07
N GLY A 150 -5.84 18.21 -32.41
CA GLY A 150 -5.15 17.66 -33.59
C GLY A 150 -4.85 16.15 -33.51
N SER A 151 -4.77 15.61 -32.30
CA SER A 151 -4.53 14.18 -32.05
C SER A 151 -5.83 13.39 -31.77
N GLY A 152 -6.99 14.02 -31.97
CA GLY A 152 -8.32 13.43 -31.74
C GLY A 152 -8.85 13.63 -30.31
N PRO A 153 -10.09 13.19 -30.06
CA PRO A 153 -10.70 13.30 -28.74
C PRO A 153 -9.97 12.43 -27.71
N MET A 154 -9.77 12.97 -26.52
CA MET A 154 -9.09 12.28 -25.43
C MET A 154 -9.71 12.71 -24.08
N GLY A 155 -10.98 12.35 -23.84
CA GLY A 155 -11.67 12.58 -22.57
C GLY A 155 -11.80 14.05 -22.16
N GLY A 156 -11.69 15.00 -23.09
CA GLY A 156 -11.74 16.44 -22.80
C GLY A 156 -10.35 17.12 -22.75
N PHE A 157 -9.27 16.36 -22.65
CA PHE A 157 -7.91 16.89 -22.65
C PHE A 157 -7.59 17.66 -23.95
N GLU A 158 -8.25 17.34 -25.05
CA GLU A 158 -8.14 18.07 -26.32
C GLU A 158 -8.64 19.52 -26.24
N ASN A 159 -9.45 19.84 -25.24
CA ASN A 159 -9.99 21.19 -25.02
C ASN A 159 -9.16 22.00 -24.02
N LEU A 160 -8.13 21.39 -23.42
CA LEU A 160 -7.25 22.01 -22.43
C LEU A 160 -5.94 22.48 -23.07
N PRO A 161 -5.26 23.48 -22.48
CA PRO A 161 -3.98 23.96 -23.00
C PRO A 161 -2.84 22.95 -22.82
N SER A 162 -1.66 23.28 -23.34
CA SER A 162 -0.40 22.58 -23.06
C SER A 162 0.67 23.58 -22.60
N PRO A 163 1.24 23.43 -21.39
CA PRO A 163 0.80 22.52 -20.35
C PRO A 163 -0.58 22.87 -19.78
N ILE A 164 -1.27 21.89 -19.21
CA ILE A 164 -2.46 22.14 -18.40
C ILE A 164 -1.97 22.71 -17.07
N PRO A 165 -2.42 23.91 -16.65
CA PRO A 165 -1.98 24.52 -15.40
C PRO A 165 -2.31 23.65 -14.18
N PHE A 166 -1.45 23.70 -13.16
CA PHE A 166 -1.60 22.91 -11.94
C PHE A 166 -2.93 23.17 -11.19
N ASP A 167 -3.53 24.33 -11.35
CA ASP A 167 -4.83 24.70 -10.74
C ASP A 167 -6.05 24.26 -11.58
N GLN A 168 -5.82 23.59 -12.72
CA GLN A 168 -6.85 23.05 -13.62
C GLN A 168 -6.78 21.53 -13.78
N ILE A 169 -5.91 20.86 -13.04
CA ILE A 169 -5.75 19.40 -13.07
C ILE A 169 -5.64 18.83 -11.67
N SER A 170 -6.18 17.62 -11.49
CA SER A 170 -5.92 16.72 -10.38
C SER A 170 -5.56 15.35 -10.94
N TYR A 171 -4.89 14.55 -10.14
CA TYR A 171 -4.42 13.23 -10.52
C TYR A 171 -5.11 12.18 -9.66
N ASP A 172 -5.66 11.16 -10.32
CA ASP A 172 -6.35 10.04 -9.66
C ASP A 172 -5.49 8.77 -9.72
N HIS A 173 -5.80 7.81 -8.86
CA HIS A 173 -5.08 6.53 -8.75
C HIS A 173 -3.59 6.65 -8.41
N VAL A 174 -3.14 7.81 -7.93
CA VAL A 174 -1.72 8.10 -7.69
C VAL A 174 -1.16 7.14 -6.65
N ALA A 175 -0.15 6.36 -7.02
CA ALA A 175 0.60 5.54 -6.06
C ALA A 175 1.27 6.43 -5.01
N ARG A 176 0.97 6.20 -3.73
CA ARG A 176 1.54 6.95 -2.60
C ARG A 176 2.55 6.12 -1.81
N ALA A 177 2.32 4.82 -1.75
CA ALA A 177 3.24 3.90 -1.08
C ALA A 177 3.08 2.48 -1.65
N ILE A 178 4.15 1.70 -1.58
CA ILE A 178 4.16 0.26 -1.88
C ILE A 178 4.91 -0.47 -0.77
N SER A 179 4.42 -1.61 -0.35
CA SER A 179 5.03 -2.42 0.72
C SER A 179 4.88 -3.92 0.41
N PRO A 180 5.91 -4.74 0.70
CA PRO A 180 7.23 -4.37 1.23
C PRO A 180 8.18 -3.85 0.14
N SER A 181 7.93 -4.19 -1.13
CA SER A 181 8.71 -3.79 -2.30
C SER A 181 7.93 -4.07 -3.57
N PHE A 182 8.41 -3.61 -4.74
CA PHE A 182 7.81 -3.91 -6.05
C PHE A 182 7.69 -5.42 -6.30
N GLU A 183 8.71 -6.19 -5.94
CA GLU A 183 8.72 -7.65 -6.11
C GLU A 183 7.93 -8.41 -5.03
N GLY A 184 7.50 -7.72 -3.95
CA GLY A 184 6.99 -8.37 -2.75
C GLY A 184 8.09 -9.09 -1.96
N LYS A 185 7.76 -9.55 -0.75
CA LYS A 185 8.69 -10.30 0.10
C LYS A 185 8.71 -11.78 -0.28
N ALA A 186 9.87 -12.31 -0.58
CA ALA A 186 10.06 -13.74 -0.77
C ALA A 186 9.62 -14.52 0.50
N ASN A 187 9.00 -15.68 0.29
CA ASN A 187 8.45 -16.51 1.36
C ASN A 187 7.36 -15.81 2.21
N SER A 188 6.54 -14.95 1.59
CA SER A 188 5.33 -14.39 2.23
C SER A 188 4.34 -15.49 2.61
N PHE A 189 4.33 -16.59 1.87
CA PHE A 189 3.53 -17.77 2.12
C PHE A 189 4.43 -19.01 2.21
N PRO A 190 3.92 -20.13 2.80
CA PRO A 190 4.59 -21.43 2.68
C PRO A 190 4.77 -21.80 1.20
N THR A 191 5.85 -22.51 0.86
CA THR A 191 6.12 -22.97 -0.52
C THR A 191 5.06 -23.95 -1.07
N SER A 192 4.17 -24.44 -0.22
CA SER A 192 3.01 -25.26 -0.58
C SER A 192 1.84 -24.81 0.30
N VAL A 193 0.78 -24.31 -0.35
CA VAL A 193 -0.46 -23.85 0.31
C VAL A 193 -1.58 -24.77 -0.18
N ALA A 194 -2.40 -25.29 0.72
CA ALA A 194 -3.49 -26.18 0.37
C ALA A 194 -4.76 -25.41 -0.02
N ASP A 195 -5.67 -26.08 -0.72
CA ASP A 195 -7.04 -25.61 -0.92
C ASP A 195 -7.74 -25.45 0.43
N GLY A 196 -8.34 -24.29 0.67
CA GLY A 196 -8.99 -23.90 1.92
C GLY A 196 -8.07 -23.24 2.95
N ASP A 197 -6.75 -23.14 2.69
CA ASP A 197 -5.85 -22.40 3.57
C ASP A 197 -6.12 -20.89 3.51
N SER A 198 -5.93 -20.24 4.65
CA SER A 198 -6.06 -18.80 4.81
C SER A 198 -4.81 -18.21 5.47
N HIS A 199 -4.29 -17.14 4.92
CA HIS A 199 -3.13 -16.43 5.43
C HIS A 199 -3.41 -14.93 5.48
N THR A 200 -3.04 -14.28 6.57
CA THR A 200 -3.16 -12.82 6.72
C THR A 200 -1.77 -12.21 6.90
N LEU A 201 -1.46 -11.22 6.09
CA LEU A 201 -0.24 -10.43 6.21
C LEU A 201 -0.60 -8.99 6.59
N LEU A 202 0.20 -8.43 7.49
CA LEU A 202 0.01 -7.10 8.04
C LEU A 202 1.08 -6.15 7.52
N TYR A 203 0.65 -4.93 7.20
CA TYR A 203 1.48 -3.84 6.70
C TYR A 203 1.28 -2.60 7.56
N SER A 204 2.28 -1.74 7.64
CA SER A 204 2.18 -0.45 8.30
C SER A 204 2.66 0.65 7.38
N PHE A 205 1.94 1.77 7.39
CA PHE A 205 2.26 2.95 6.61
C PHE A 205 2.11 4.20 7.49
N SER A 206 3.07 5.12 7.40
CA SER A 206 2.87 6.47 7.88
C SER A 206 2.12 7.27 6.82
N VAL A 207 1.06 7.95 7.20
CA VAL A 207 0.22 8.76 6.32
C VAL A 207 0.55 10.24 6.55
N PRO A 208 1.30 10.89 5.65
CA PRO A 208 1.60 12.32 5.78
C PRO A 208 0.34 13.18 5.86
N ALA A 209 0.43 14.31 6.57
CA ALA A 209 -0.73 15.17 6.85
C ALA A 209 -1.32 15.85 5.59
N ASP A 210 -0.58 15.87 4.50
CA ASP A 210 -1.01 16.39 3.20
C ASP A 210 -1.73 15.33 2.33
N TRP A 211 -1.80 14.06 2.78
CA TRP A 211 -2.59 13.04 2.11
C TRP A 211 -4.04 13.05 2.62
N ASN A 212 -4.98 12.89 1.71
CA ASN A 212 -6.40 12.87 2.04
C ASN A 212 -6.90 11.43 2.21
N THR A 213 -6.99 10.96 3.47
CA THR A 213 -7.41 9.59 3.79
C THR A 213 -8.81 9.22 3.25
N ASP A 214 -9.71 10.19 3.05
CA ASP A 214 -11.03 9.97 2.45
C ASP A 214 -10.96 9.69 0.94
N LYS A 215 -9.80 9.94 0.32
CA LYS A 215 -9.52 9.72 -1.10
C LYS A 215 -8.53 8.59 -1.33
N MET A 216 -8.09 7.93 -0.27
CA MET A 216 -7.11 6.87 -0.37
C MET A 216 -7.75 5.49 -0.49
N HIS A 217 -7.06 4.64 -1.25
CA HIS A 217 -7.43 3.25 -1.46
C HIS A 217 -6.29 2.32 -1.07
N ILE A 218 -6.66 1.14 -0.60
CA ILE A 218 -5.75 0.03 -0.31
C ILE A 218 -5.91 -0.98 -1.44
N ILE A 219 -4.84 -1.29 -2.13
CA ILE A 219 -4.81 -2.30 -3.19
C ILE A 219 -3.89 -3.43 -2.72
N GLY A 220 -4.44 -4.65 -2.63
CA GLY A 220 -3.68 -5.87 -2.42
C GLY A 220 -3.37 -6.53 -3.78
N MET A 221 -2.15 -7.01 -3.96
CA MET A 221 -1.72 -7.73 -5.17
C MET A 221 -1.11 -9.07 -4.77
N LEU A 222 -1.76 -10.17 -5.14
CA LEU A 222 -1.21 -11.52 -4.96
C LEU A 222 -0.39 -11.88 -6.21
N ILE A 223 0.90 -11.99 -6.05
CA ILE A 223 1.86 -12.32 -7.11
C ILE A 223 2.16 -13.81 -7.05
N ASN A 224 2.00 -14.51 -8.16
CA ASN A 224 2.31 -15.93 -8.26
C ASN A 224 3.83 -16.17 -8.47
N ASP A 225 4.23 -17.41 -8.51
CA ASP A 225 5.62 -17.86 -8.67
C ASP A 225 6.26 -17.48 -10.02
N GLN A 226 5.48 -16.95 -10.96
CA GLN A 226 5.92 -16.44 -12.25
C GLN A 226 6.07 -14.91 -12.28
N GLY A 227 5.77 -14.22 -11.15
CA GLY A 227 5.82 -12.78 -11.07
C GLY A 227 4.60 -12.04 -11.63
N VAL A 228 3.52 -12.77 -11.96
CA VAL A 228 2.27 -12.24 -12.49
C VAL A 228 1.26 -12.03 -11.36
N THR A 229 0.43 -11.00 -11.45
CA THR A 229 -0.65 -10.76 -10.48
C THR A 229 -1.78 -11.77 -10.70
N GLU A 230 -1.90 -12.72 -9.82
CA GLU A 230 -2.94 -13.76 -9.83
C GLU A 230 -4.33 -13.17 -9.53
N ASN A 231 -4.39 -12.31 -8.53
CA ASN A 231 -5.60 -11.58 -8.16
C ASN A 231 -5.25 -10.29 -7.43
N GLY A 232 -6.10 -9.28 -7.57
CA GLY A 232 -6.05 -8.06 -6.79
C GLY A 232 -7.16 -7.96 -5.75
N SER A 233 -7.09 -6.91 -4.95
CA SER A 233 -8.20 -6.37 -4.16
C SER A 233 -8.11 -4.87 -4.15
N THR A 234 -9.23 -4.19 -3.95
CA THR A 234 -9.28 -2.74 -3.76
C THR A 234 -10.38 -2.38 -2.78
N SER A 235 -10.12 -1.42 -1.91
CA SER A 235 -11.09 -0.81 -1.00
C SER A 235 -10.63 0.59 -0.62
N SER A 236 -11.54 1.48 -0.29
CA SER A 236 -11.17 2.71 0.40
C SER A 236 -10.62 2.41 1.80
N ILE A 237 -9.87 3.33 2.39
CA ILE A 237 -9.43 3.21 3.80
C ILE A 237 -10.67 3.09 4.72
N ASN A 238 -11.73 3.83 4.44
CA ASN A 238 -12.96 3.80 5.23
C ASN A 238 -13.65 2.42 5.19
N GLU A 239 -13.74 1.78 4.02
CA GLU A 239 -14.29 0.42 3.88
C GLU A 239 -13.42 -0.61 4.62
N ALA A 240 -12.10 -0.55 4.45
CA ALA A 240 -11.17 -1.45 5.14
C ALA A 240 -11.20 -1.25 6.67
N THR A 241 -11.34 0.00 7.14
CA THR A 241 -11.48 0.31 8.58
C THR A 241 -12.83 -0.17 9.13
N ALA A 242 -13.89 -0.11 8.34
CA ALA A 242 -15.20 -0.66 8.74
C ALA A 242 -15.18 -2.20 8.83
N HIS A 243 -14.37 -2.88 8.02
CA HIS A 243 -14.09 -4.31 8.17
C HIS A 243 -13.28 -4.60 9.44
N GLY A 244 -12.34 -3.74 9.77
CA GLY A 244 -11.40 -3.90 10.87
C GLY A 244 -10.11 -4.60 10.49
N LEU A 245 -9.12 -4.55 11.35
CA LEU A 245 -7.83 -5.20 11.14
C LEU A 245 -7.93 -6.68 11.50
N ASP A 246 -7.62 -7.57 10.56
CA ASP A 246 -7.51 -9.00 10.80
C ASP A 246 -6.20 -9.34 11.52
N ASN A 247 -6.22 -10.41 12.35
CA ASN A 247 -5.01 -10.93 12.96
C ASN A 247 -4.14 -11.64 11.92
N GLY A 248 -2.85 -11.35 11.91
CA GLY A 248 -1.93 -11.91 10.91
C GLY A 248 -0.47 -11.72 11.26
N SER A 249 0.40 -12.09 10.32
CA SER A 249 1.85 -11.94 10.45
C SER A 249 2.33 -10.65 9.81
N TRP A 250 3.10 -9.85 10.54
CA TRP A 250 3.70 -8.62 10.01
C TRP A 250 4.71 -8.93 8.91
N ILE A 251 4.58 -8.21 7.80
CA ILE A 251 5.60 -8.17 6.77
C ILE A 251 6.77 -7.34 7.31
N THR A 252 7.75 -8.04 7.86
CA THR A 252 9.00 -7.42 8.28
C THR A 252 9.92 -7.26 7.07
N GLY A 253 10.27 -6.05 6.72
CA GLY A 253 11.11 -5.73 5.56
C GLY A 253 10.78 -4.41 4.89
N VAL A 254 9.81 -3.68 5.43
CA VAL A 254 9.63 -2.27 5.10
C VAL A 254 10.88 -1.56 5.61
N THR A 255 11.66 -0.99 4.70
CA THR A 255 12.55 0.10 5.07
C THR A 255 11.62 1.21 5.51
N LEU A 256 11.42 1.31 6.81
CA LEU A 256 10.61 2.37 7.36
C LEU A 256 11.32 3.66 7.01
N MET A 257 10.68 4.49 6.22
CA MET A 257 11.04 5.89 6.17
C MET A 257 11.23 6.36 7.61
N ASP A 258 12.28 7.13 7.84
CA ASP A 258 12.69 7.62 9.14
C ASP A 258 11.49 7.90 10.04
N MET A 259 11.50 7.30 11.23
CA MET A 259 10.51 7.63 12.26
C MET A 259 10.64 9.12 12.54
N PRO A 260 9.65 9.98 12.22
CA PRO A 260 9.78 11.38 12.57
C PRO A 260 9.72 11.49 14.09
N ASP A 261 10.84 11.81 14.71
CA ASP A 261 11.02 12.21 16.11
C ASP A 261 10.39 11.36 17.24
N LYS A 262 9.78 10.18 16.92
CA LYS A 262 9.28 9.25 17.93
C LYS A 262 10.26 8.11 18.16
N GLU A 263 10.62 7.91 19.41
CA GLU A 263 11.54 6.85 19.85
C GLU A 263 10.86 5.48 19.97
N MET A 264 9.51 5.42 19.95
CA MET A 264 8.72 4.19 20.03
C MET A 264 7.34 4.35 19.40
N MET A 265 6.84 3.28 18.78
CA MET A 265 5.44 3.10 18.34
C MET A 265 4.92 1.73 18.75
N ILE A 266 3.62 1.64 19.07
CA ILE A 266 2.93 0.40 19.41
C ILE A 266 1.71 0.26 18.50
N TYR A 267 1.61 -0.86 17.79
CA TYR A 267 0.45 -1.09 16.92
C TYR A 267 0.13 -2.60 16.78
N PRO A 268 -1.16 -2.95 16.60
CA PRO A 268 -2.30 -2.06 16.78
C PRO A 268 -2.40 -1.57 18.24
N ASN A 269 -2.94 -0.39 18.44
CA ASN A 269 -3.23 0.14 19.77
C ASN A 269 -4.51 1.00 19.72
N PRO A 270 -5.68 0.50 20.17
CA PRO A 270 -5.91 -0.71 20.97
C PRO A 270 -5.70 -2.04 20.22
N ASN A 271 -5.37 -3.12 20.96
CA ASN A 271 -5.18 -4.46 20.43
C ASN A 271 -5.96 -5.51 21.26
N ASP A 272 -5.84 -6.78 20.86
CA ASP A 272 -6.44 -7.96 21.49
C ASP A 272 -5.42 -8.84 22.25
N GLY A 273 -4.27 -8.27 22.62
CA GLY A 273 -3.14 -8.99 23.22
C GLY A 273 -2.01 -9.25 22.22
N ASN A 274 -2.24 -9.05 20.93
CA ASN A 274 -1.22 -9.17 19.88
C ASN A 274 -0.81 -7.76 19.42
N MET A 275 0.46 -7.43 19.49
CA MET A 275 0.98 -6.13 19.10
C MET A 275 2.42 -6.18 18.62
N VAL A 276 2.80 -5.17 17.85
CA VAL A 276 4.18 -4.90 17.51
C VAL A 276 4.60 -3.61 18.21
N ILE A 277 5.74 -3.67 18.88
CA ILE A 277 6.42 -2.49 19.41
C ILE A 277 7.63 -2.23 18.51
N LYS A 278 7.68 -1.05 17.96
CA LYS A 278 8.80 -0.59 17.15
C LYS A 278 9.53 0.54 17.84
N THR A 279 10.86 0.48 17.78
CA THR A 279 11.73 1.51 18.34
C THR A 279 12.97 1.71 17.48
N ASN A 280 13.48 2.93 17.43
CA ASN A 280 14.76 3.28 16.82
C ASN A 280 15.93 3.17 17.82
N ILE A 281 15.68 2.68 19.02
CA ILE A 281 16.71 2.51 20.06
C ILE A 281 17.54 1.26 19.79
N ASP A 282 18.84 1.45 19.66
CA ASP A 282 19.82 0.37 19.50
C ASP A 282 20.01 -0.42 20.81
N ALA A 283 19.48 -1.63 20.84
CA ALA A 283 19.60 -2.59 21.91
C ALA A 283 19.27 -2.07 23.33
N GLY A 284 18.32 -2.66 23.94
CA GLY A 284 17.82 -2.33 25.28
C GLY A 284 16.73 -3.31 25.69
N LEU A 285 15.82 -2.84 26.51
CA LEU A 285 14.68 -3.61 27.01
C LEU A 285 13.39 -2.84 26.76
N VAL A 286 12.33 -3.58 26.41
CA VAL A 286 10.96 -3.09 26.53
C VAL A 286 10.35 -3.72 27.77
N LYS A 287 9.70 -2.92 28.60
CA LYS A 287 8.97 -3.37 29.78
C LYS A 287 7.55 -2.87 29.72
N VAL A 288 6.60 -3.77 29.99
CA VAL A 288 5.17 -3.48 30.06
C VAL A 288 4.75 -3.50 31.53
N PHE A 289 4.06 -2.45 31.96
CA PHE A 289 3.54 -2.31 33.32
C PHE A 289 2.02 -2.15 33.28
N ASP A 290 1.34 -2.68 34.27
CA ASP A 290 -0.07 -2.37 34.51
C ASP A 290 -0.25 -0.96 35.11
N VAL A 291 -1.50 -0.55 35.29
CA VAL A 291 -1.82 0.78 35.86
C VAL A 291 -1.42 0.93 37.35
N GLU A 292 -1.14 -0.18 38.03
CA GLU A 292 -0.64 -0.19 39.42
C GLU A 292 0.89 -0.14 39.47
N GLY A 293 1.57 -0.12 38.29
CA GLY A 293 3.02 -0.09 38.15
C GLY A 293 3.71 -1.44 38.33
N ARG A 294 2.95 -2.55 38.28
CA ARG A 294 3.53 -3.89 38.35
C ARG A 294 4.06 -4.29 36.96
N LEU A 295 5.26 -4.83 36.92
CA LEU A 295 5.86 -5.33 35.69
C LEU A 295 5.11 -6.59 35.21
N VAL A 296 4.55 -6.56 34.02
CA VAL A 296 3.81 -7.67 33.40
C VAL A 296 4.61 -8.40 32.32
N ASN A 297 5.46 -7.66 31.59
CA ASN A 297 6.33 -8.26 30.57
C ASN A 297 7.68 -7.53 30.48
N THR A 298 8.72 -8.27 30.04
CA THR A 298 10.03 -7.71 29.69
C THR A 298 10.59 -8.46 28.50
N THR A 299 11.00 -7.72 27.47
CA THR A 299 11.57 -8.26 26.23
C THR A 299 12.79 -7.46 25.80
N THR A 300 13.79 -8.13 25.21
CA THR A 300 14.97 -7.47 24.63
C THR A 300 14.62 -6.89 23.25
N ILE A 301 15.18 -5.73 22.94
CA ILE A 301 15.05 -5.09 21.63
C ILE A 301 15.99 -5.81 20.65
N PRO A 302 15.48 -6.45 19.60
CA PRO A 302 16.31 -7.04 18.55
C PRO A 302 16.96 -5.96 17.67
N ALA A 303 17.96 -6.33 16.88
CA ALA A 303 18.73 -5.40 16.05
C ALA A 303 17.91 -4.64 14.99
N ASN A 304 16.73 -5.17 14.62
CA ASN A 304 15.79 -4.52 13.69
C ASN A 304 14.83 -3.54 14.40
N GLY A 305 14.91 -3.40 15.72
CA GLY A 305 14.06 -2.52 16.51
C GLY A 305 12.57 -2.93 16.58
N MET A 306 12.20 -4.13 16.13
CA MET A 306 10.81 -4.61 16.11
C MET A 306 10.62 -5.76 17.07
N ILE A 307 9.63 -5.65 17.95
CA ILE A 307 9.28 -6.64 18.96
C ILE A 307 7.84 -7.05 18.74
N GLU A 308 7.62 -8.31 18.43
CA GLU A 308 6.28 -8.91 18.40
C GLU A 308 5.96 -9.42 19.80
N LEU A 309 4.90 -8.92 20.41
CA LEU A 309 4.36 -9.42 21.67
C LEU A 309 3.02 -10.09 21.39
N ASN A 310 2.97 -11.38 21.67
CA ASN A 310 1.77 -12.20 21.65
C ASN A 310 1.47 -12.59 23.10
N ASP A 311 1.15 -11.60 23.93
CA ASP A 311 0.92 -11.80 25.34
C ASP A 311 -0.58 -11.93 25.64
N ASN A 312 -0.95 -12.87 26.48
CA ASN A 312 -2.29 -12.98 27.03
C ASN A 312 -2.51 -11.88 28.09
N LEU A 313 -2.36 -10.61 27.69
CA LEU A 313 -2.68 -9.48 28.55
C LEU A 313 -4.20 -9.41 28.73
N GLU A 314 -4.66 -9.23 29.95
CA GLU A 314 -6.07 -8.99 30.24
C GLU A 314 -6.51 -7.63 29.65
N THR A 315 -7.81 -7.50 29.33
CA THR A 315 -8.40 -6.23 28.90
C THR A 315 -8.05 -5.11 29.88
N GLY A 316 -7.41 -4.07 29.42
CA GLY A 316 -6.96 -3.00 30.32
C GLY A 316 -6.02 -2.00 29.64
N ILE A 317 -5.53 -1.07 30.47
CA ILE A 317 -4.53 -0.07 30.10
C ILE A 317 -3.20 -0.49 30.71
N TYR A 318 -2.14 -0.37 29.89
CA TYR A 318 -0.77 -0.66 30.29
C TYR A 318 0.14 0.52 29.89
N ILE A 319 1.30 0.59 30.54
CA ILE A 319 2.38 1.53 30.20
C ILE A 319 3.55 0.73 29.66
N VAL A 320 4.00 1.07 28.48
CA VAL A 320 5.15 0.46 27.84
C VAL A 320 6.33 1.43 27.87
N ASN A 321 7.42 1.00 28.46
CA ASN A 321 8.66 1.76 28.54
C ASN A 321 9.76 1.08 27.74
N VAL A 322 10.48 1.84 26.92
CA VAL A 322 11.73 1.45 26.28
C VAL A 322 12.91 1.94 27.11
N TYR A 323 13.83 1.04 27.36
CA TYR A 323 15.07 1.29 28.08
C TYR A 323 16.27 1.13 27.14
N ASN A 324 17.22 2.07 27.20
CA ASN A 324 18.51 1.94 26.51
C ASN A 324 19.45 0.95 27.24
N LYS A 325 20.65 0.74 26.68
CA LYS A 325 21.70 -0.12 27.28
C LYS A 325 22.14 0.31 28.68
N MET A 326 21.95 1.58 29.04
CA MET A 326 22.28 2.13 30.36
C MET A 326 21.11 1.97 31.36
N ASN A 327 20.03 1.28 30.95
CA ASN A 327 18.80 1.08 31.73
C ASN A 327 18.10 2.40 32.08
N GLU A 328 18.19 3.42 31.21
CA GLU A 328 17.45 4.64 31.29
C GLU A 328 16.21 4.56 30.42
N VAL A 329 15.05 5.09 30.90
CA VAL A 329 13.82 5.17 30.09
C VAL A 329 14.02 6.23 29.02
N VAL A 330 13.90 5.83 27.77
CA VAL A 330 14.07 6.72 26.60
C VAL A 330 12.76 6.96 25.86
N ALA A 331 11.77 6.06 26.03
CA ALA A 331 10.44 6.25 25.47
C ALA A 331 9.37 5.64 26.37
N THR A 332 8.19 6.24 26.39
CA THR A 332 7.01 5.75 27.13
C THR A 332 5.77 5.92 26.28
N GLU A 333 4.99 4.86 26.14
CA GLU A 333 3.71 4.87 25.42
C GLU A 333 2.63 4.15 26.21
N LYS A 334 1.38 4.56 25.98
CA LYS A 334 0.19 3.91 26.55
C LYS A 334 -0.27 2.79 25.61
N LEU A 335 -0.50 1.62 26.17
CA LEU A 335 -1.05 0.46 25.48
C LEU A 335 -2.48 0.22 25.96
N MET A 336 -3.41 -0.05 25.05
CA MET A 336 -4.78 -0.46 25.37
C MET A 336 -5.05 -1.84 24.80
N VAL A 337 -5.47 -2.78 25.69
CA VAL A 337 -5.90 -4.13 25.34
C VAL A 337 -7.42 -4.21 25.49
N LYS A 338 -8.13 -4.73 24.48
CA LYS A 338 -9.59 -4.89 24.44
C LYS A 338 -10.03 -6.28 24.87
#